data_7e78584d1eb1cb4bdd12a343c14a2300
#
_entry.id   7e78584d1eb1cb4bdd12a343c14a2300
#
_cell.length_a   1.000
_cell.length_b   1.000
_cell.length_c   1.000
_cell.angle_alpha   90.00
_cell.angle_beta   90.00
_cell.angle_gamma   90.00
#
_symmetry.space_group_name_H-M   'P 1'
#
loop_
_entity.id
_entity.type
_entity.pdbx_description
1 polymer ?
#
loop_
_entity_poly.entity_id
_entity_poly.type
_entity_poly.pdbx_seq_one_letter_code
_entity_poly.pdbx_strand_id
1 'polypeptide(L)'
;MQYCLYDSYTASPTVTPHAFVATPGYATAYHPLVTGQLTATKTRILGSDTWQTTTLYYDDLGRVIQTVGDNRLGGLSRTDMQYDFTGNLTHQRESHGKPGGSADVLESVNTYDAQGRLLTQSVSLNGGTAATLTYNYDALGRLTGK
;
A
#
# COMPACT_ATOMS: atom_id res chain seq x y z
N MET A 1 22.24 -6.63 -5.63
CA MET A 1 21.97 -5.97 -6.93
C MET A 1 20.53 -5.57 -6.99
N GLN A 2 20.23 -4.36 -7.49
CA GLN A 2 18.87 -3.82 -7.61
C GLN A 2 18.73 -3.11 -8.94
N TYR A 3 17.56 -3.25 -9.55
CA TYR A 3 17.13 -2.50 -10.73
C TYR A 3 15.91 -1.65 -10.37
N CYS A 4 15.81 -0.45 -10.95
CA CYS A 4 14.70 0.46 -10.77
C CYS A 4 14.09 0.82 -12.12
N LEU A 5 12.77 0.97 -12.15
CA LEU A 5 12.00 1.48 -13.28
C LEU A 5 11.35 2.79 -12.84
N TYR A 6 11.47 3.82 -13.67
CA TYR A 6 10.89 5.15 -13.45
C TYR A 6 10.00 5.53 -14.63
N ASP A 7 9.13 6.49 -14.42
CA ASP A 7 8.37 7.19 -15.47
C ASP A 7 7.43 6.32 -16.31
N SER A 8 7.31 5.03 -16.03
CA SER A 8 6.54 4.11 -16.86
C SER A 8 6.11 2.85 -16.10
N TYR A 9 4.97 2.29 -16.50
CA TYR A 9 4.55 0.94 -16.12
C TYR A 9 4.83 -0.10 -17.20
N THR A 10 5.48 0.29 -18.28
CA THR A 10 5.88 -0.63 -19.36
C THR A 10 7.06 -1.47 -18.91
N ALA A 11 7.01 -2.77 -19.17
CA ALA A 11 8.12 -3.67 -18.87
C ALA A 11 9.40 -3.24 -19.58
N SER A 12 10.51 -3.29 -18.86
CA SER A 12 11.85 -3.09 -19.39
C SER A 12 12.57 -4.45 -19.53
N PRO A 13 13.72 -4.52 -20.21
CA PRO A 13 14.50 -5.76 -20.29
C PRO A 13 14.90 -6.35 -18.93
N THR A 14 14.94 -5.53 -17.89
CA THR A 14 15.42 -5.91 -16.56
C THR A 14 14.30 -6.00 -15.52
N VAL A 15 13.22 -5.23 -15.66
CA VAL A 15 12.12 -5.13 -14.69
C VAL A 15 10.78 -5.29 -15.40
N THR A 16 9.98 -6.26 -14.96
CA THR A 16 8.59 -6.45 -15.39
C THR A 16 7.68 -6.09 -14.22
N PRO A 17 6.95 -4.96 -14.29
CA PRO A 17 6.01 -4.58 -13.25
C PRO A 17 4.88 -5.61 -13.07
N HIS A 18 4.41 -5.80 -11.84
CA HIS A 18 3.17 -6.51 -11.57
C HIS A 18 1.99 -5.68 -12.09
N ALA A 19 0.90 -6.33 -12.50
CA ALA A 19 -0.30 -5.65 -12.97
C ALA A 19 -1.04 -4.95 -11.80
N PHE A 20 -1.66 -3.80 -12.10
CA PHE A 20 -2.62 -3.14 -11.21
C PHE A 20 -3.85 -4.04 -11.03
N VAL A 21 -4.36 -4.11 -9.81
CA VAL A 21 -5.56 -4.90 -9.48
C VAL A 21 -6.60 -3.99 -8.84
N ALA A 22 -7.69 -3.72 -9.58
CA ALA A 22 -8.80 -2.95 -9.04
C ALA A 22 -9.44 -3.70 -7.85
N THR A 23 -9.53 -3.02 -6.71
CA THR A 23 -10.10 -3.58 -5.48
C THR A 23 -11.38 -2.81 -5.13
N PRO A 24 -12.52 -3.48 -4.88
CA PRO A 24 -13.75 -2.81 -4.46
C PRO A 24 -13.51 -1.92 -3.23
N GLY A 25 -14.01 -0.67 -3.28
CA GLY A 25 -13.82 0.32 -2.22
C GLY A 25 -12.51 1.11 -2.29
N TYR A 26 -11.61 0.79 -3.23
CA TYR A 26 -10.35 1.48 -3.48
C TYR A 26 -10.29 2.03 -4.91
N ALA A 27 -9.13 2.54 -5.32
CA ALA A 27 -8.96 3.05 -6.67
C ALA A 27 -9.23 1.97 -7.72
N THR A 28 -9.97 2.31 -8.77
CA THR A 28 -10.30 1.42 -9.89
C THR A 28 -9.33 1.56 -11.06
N ALA A 29 -8.53 2.62 -11.05
CA ALA A 29 -7.49 2.91 -12.04
C ALA A 29 -6.36 3.71 -11.38
N TYR A 30 -5.21 3.70 -12.01
CA TYR A 30 -4.03 4.49 -11.63
C TYR A 30 -3.79 5.61 -12.64
N HIS A 31 -3.02 6.62 -12.25
CA HIS A 31 -2.62 7.70 -13.16
C HIS A 31 -1.49 7.21 -14.08
N PRO A 32 -1.62 7.31 -15.42
CA PRO A 32 -0.64 6.77 -16.35
C PRO A 32 0.62 7.63 -16.50
N LEU A 33 0.53 8.94 -16.19
CA LEU A 33 1.64 9.87 -16.29
C LEU A 33 2.36 9.99 -14.95
N VAL A 34 3.52 9.37 -14.84
CA VAL A 34 4.28 9.19 -13.59
C VAL A 34 5.72 9.71 -13.69
N THR A 35 5.89 10.84 -14.39
CA THR A 35 7.20 11.47 -14.60
C THR A 35 7.91 11.76 -13.28
N GLY A 36 9.13 11.30 -13.11
CA GLY A 36 9.92 11.43 -11.87
C GLY A 36 9.56 10.40 -10.80
N GLN A 37 8.56 9.54 -11.00
CA GLN A 37 8.13 8.55 -10.02
C GLN A 37 8.82 7.21 -10.23
N LEU A 38 9.19 6.57 -9.12
CA LEU A 38 9.65 5.19 -9.10
C LEU A 38 8.44 4.26 -9.27
N THR A 39 8.35 3.55 -10.39
CA THR A 39 7.20 2.67 -10.69
C THR A 39 7.44 1.21 -10.35
N ALA A 40 8.68 0.74 -10.46
CA ALA A 40 9.00 -0.62 -9.99
C ALA A 40 10.46 -0.76 -9.55
N THR A 41 10.68 -1.71 -8.64
CA THR A 41 12.01 -2.17 -8.24
C THR A 41 12.12 -3.66 -8.40
N LYS A 42 13.32 -4.15 -8.73
CA LYS A 42 13.65 -5.57 -8.75
C LYS A 42 14.96 -5.78 -7.98
N THR A 43 14.87 -6.53 -6.88
CA THR A 43 15.98 -6.73 -5.95
C THR A 43 16.34 -8.21 -5.85
N ARG A 44 17.63 -8.55 -5.94
CA ARG A 44 18.11 -9.92 -5.77
C ARG A 44 18.18 -10.27 -4.28
N ILE A 45 17.67 -11.44 -3.92
CA ILE A 45 17.80 -11.98 -2.56
C ILE A 45 19.24 -12.48 -2.38
N LEU A 46 19.90 -12.03 -1.29
CA LEU A 46 21.25 -12.46 -0.98
C LEU A 46 21.32 -13.98 -0.76
N GLY A 47 22.33 -14.61 -1.34
CA GLY A 47 22.57 -16.05 -1.22
C GLY A 47 21.67 -16.90 -2.14
N SER A 48 20.92 -16.29 -3.07
CA SER A 48 20.11 -17.02 -4.04
C SER A 48 20.13 -16.34 -5.41
N ASP A 49 19.61 -17.04 -6.43
CA ASP A 49 19.34 -16.46 -7.76
C ASP A 49 17.90 -15.95 -7.89
N THR A 50 17.19 -15.86 -6.77
CA THR A 50 15.80 -15.39 -6.72
C THR A 50 15.76 -13.85 -6.68
N TRP A 51 14.81 -13.29 -7.40
CA TRP A 51 14.54 -11.86 -7.46
C TRP A 51 13.15 -11.56 -6.92
N GLN A 52 13.01 -10.42 -6.31
CA GLN A 52 11.71 -9.87 -5.88
C GLN A 52 11.46 -8.57 -6.61
N THR A 53 10.29 -8.46 -7.23
CA THR A 53 9.82 -7.25 -7.89
C THR A 53 8.73 -6.62 -7.05
N THR A 54 8.77 -5.30 -6.89
CA THR A 54 7.71 -4.50 -6.27
C THR A 54 7.32 -3.39 -7.24
N THR A 55 6.02 -3.20 -7.46
CA THR A 55 5.44 -2.17 -8.32
C THR A 55 4.63 -1.20 -7.47
N LEU A 56 4.75 0.10 -7.76
CA LEU A 56 4.03 1.18 -7.09
C LEU A 56 3.13 1.86 -8.12
N TYR A 57 1.85 2.03 -7.78
CA TYR A 57 0.87 2.75 -8.58
C TYR A 57 0.44 4.02 -7.90
N TYR A 58 0.24 5.08 -8.68
CA TYR A 58 0.01 6.43 -8.18
C TYR A 58 -1.33 6.98 -8.65
N ASP A 59 -1.90 7.91 -7.87
CA ASP A 59 -3.00 8.75 -8.30
C ASP A 59 -2.50 9.99 -9.08
N ASP A 60 -3.41 10.87 -9.47
CA ASP A 60 -3.14 12.11 -10.18
C ASP A 60 -2.40 13.16 -9.34
N LEU A 61 -2.35 12.99 -8.01
CA LEU A 61 -1.59 13.84 -7.09
C LEU A 61 -0.20 13.26 -6.77
N GLY A 62 0.19 12.13 -7.38
CA GLY A 62 1.47 11.47 -7.15
C GLY A 62 1.55 10.70 -5.82
N ARG A 63 0.40 10.37 -5.19
CA ARG A 63 0.34 9.55 -3.98
C ARG A 63 0.25 8.08 -4.38
N VAL A 64 0.92 7.21 -3.64
CA VAL A 64 0.86 5.75 -3.88
C VAL A 64 -0.52 5.23 -3.46
N ILE A 65 -1.27 4.69 -4.41
CA ILE A 65 -2.60 4.10 -4.18
C ILE A 65 -2.57 2.56 -4.13
N GLN A 66 -1.56 1.94 -4.74
CA GLN A 66 -1.37 0.50 -4.63
C GLN A 66 0.12 0.15 -4.72
N THR A 67 0.55 -0.82 -3.91
CA THR A 67 1.80 -1.53 -4.10
C THR A 67 1.52 -3.02 -4.35
N VAL A 68 2.26 -3.63 -5.28
CA VAL A 68 2.18 -5.08 -5.55
C VAL A 68 3.60 -5.61 -5.60
N GLY A 69 3.91 -6.62 -4.82
CA GLY A 69 5.26 -7.18 -4.78
C GLY A 69 5.31 -8.68 -4.54
N ASP A 70 6.38 -9.30 -5.01
CA ASP A 70 6.68 -10.69 -4.68
C ASP A 70 6.93 -10.83 -3.17
N ASN A 71 6.42 -11.89 -2.57
CA ASN A 71 6.70 -12.20 -1.18
C ASN A 71 7.57 -13.46 -1.04
N ARG A 72 8.10 -13.65 0.17
CA ARG A 72 9.00 -14.79 0.45
C ARG A 72 8.32 -16.15 0.41
N LEU A 73 7.00 -16.20 0.45
CA LEU A 73 6.22 -17.43 0.39
C LEU A 73 5.96 -17.88 -1.06
N GLY A 74 6.45 -17.13 -2.06
CA GLY A 74 6.23 -17.39 -3.49
C GLY A 74 4.86 -16.94 -3.98
N GLY A 75 4.16 -16.10 -3.22
CA GLY A 75 2.93 -15.42 -3.62
C GLY A 75 3.17 -13.92 -3.83
N LEU A 76 2.09 -13.14 -3.84
CA LEU A 76 2.11 -11.68 -3.93
C LEU A 76 1.64 -11.04 -2.63
N SER A 77 2.29 -9.98 -2.23
CA SER A 77 1.79 -9.04 -1.23
C SER A 77 1.28 -7.80 -1.95
N ARG A 78 0.10 -7.33 -1.56
CA ARG A 78 -0.51 -6.13 -2.12
C ARG A 78 -1.00 -5.23 -1.00
N THR A 79 -0.77 -3.93 -1.15
CA THR A 79 -1.34 -2.90 -0.29
C THR A 79 -2.13 -1.93 -1.15
N ASP A 80 -3.41 -1.77 -0.85
CA ASP A 80 -4.30 -0.78 -1.45
C ASP A 80 -4.47 0.37 -0.44
N MET A 81 -4.42 1.62 -0.91
CA MET A 81 -4.47 2.82 -0.08
C MET A 81 -5.51 3.81 -0.61
N GLN A 82 -6.23 4.45 0.33
CA GLN A 82 -7.19 5.50 0.01
C GLN A 82 -6.94 6.71 0.90
N TYR A 83 -6.99 7.88 0.29
CA TYR A 83 -6.72 9.15 0.96
C TYR A 83 -7.93 10.07 0.91
N ASP A 84 -8.04 10.93 1.91
CA ASP A 84 -8.96 12.07 1.84
C ASP A 84 -8.38 13.19 0.95
N PHE A 85 -9.15 14.27 0.79
CA PHE A 85 -8.73 15.42 -0.02
C PHE A 85 -7.53 16.17 0.58
N THR A 86 -7.26 16.03 1.88
CA THR A 86 -6.12 16.65 2.57
C THR A 86 -4.85 15.81 2.50
N GLY A 87 -4.95 14.55 2.02
CA GLY A 87 -3.84 13.62 1.88
C GLY A 87 -3.66 12.67 3.07
N ASN A 88 -4.60 12.65 4.02
CA ASN A 88 -4.56 11.68 5.11
C ASN A 88 -4.99 10.30 4.61
N LEU A 89 -4.29 9.25 5.03
CA LEU A 89 -4.59 7.86 4.71
C LEU A 89 -5.83 7.39 5.50
N THR A 90 -6.98 7.31 4.86
CA THR A 90 -8.25 6.93 5.49
C THR A 90 -8.48 5.42 5.54
N HIS A 91 -8.10 4.72 4.48
CA HIS A 91 -8.24 3.27 4.38
C HIS A 91 -6.98 2.65 3.82
N GLN A 92 -6.60 1.51 4.39
CA GLN A 92 -5.52 0.67 3.89
C GLN A 92 -5.95 -0.79 3.96
N ARG A 93 -5.68 -1.53 2.90
CA ARG A 93 -5.91 -2.97 2.82
C ARG A 93 -4.61 -3.66 2.41
N GLU A 94 -4.10 -4.49 3.28
CA GLU A 94 -2.94 -5.33 3.01
C GLU A 94 -3.39 -6.76 2.75
N SER A 95 -2.89 -7.36 1.70
CA SER A 95 -3.21 -8.74 1.31
C SER A 95 -1.92 -9.51 1.11
N HIS A 96 -1.75 -10.60 1.84
CA HIS A 96 -0.60 -11.49 1.75
C HIS A 96 -1.01 -12.82 1.15
N GLY A 97 -0.79 -12.97 -0.15
CA GLY A 97 -1.05 -14.22 -0.87
C GLY A 97 0.00 -15.29 -0.59
N LYS A 98 -0.44 -16.54 -0.58
CA LYS A 98 0.43 -17.73 -0.52
C LYS A 98 0.01 -18.72 -1.61
N PRO A 99 0.94 -19.47 -2.19
CA PRO A 99 0.63 -20.46 -3.22
C PRO A 99 -0.39 -21.48 -2.70
N GLY A 100 -1.45 -21.72 -3.49
CA GLY A 100 -2.46 -22.72 -3.19
C GLY A 100 -3.38 -22.42 -2.00
N GLY A 101 -3.33 -21.21 -1.43
CA GLY A 101 -4.15 -20.79 -0.31
C GLY A 101 -4.87 -19.45 -0.54
N SER A 102 -5.83 -19.14 0.34
CA SER A 102 -6.42 -17.80 0.41
C SER A 102 -5.39 -16.80 0.95
N ALA A 103 -5.50 -15.55 0.52
CA ALA A 103 -4.68 -14.49 1.07
C ALA A 103 -5.17 -14.11 2.48
N ASP A 104 -4.23 -13.81 3.37
CA ASP A 104 -4.54 -13.13 4.61
C ASP A 104 -4.70 -11.63 4.31
N VAL A 105 -5.78 -11.04 4.81
CA VAL A 105 -6.16 -9.66 4.53
C VAL A 105 -6.28 -8.87 5.83
N LEU A 106 -5.48 -7.82 5.95
CA LEU A 106 -5.56 -6.85 7.04
C LEU A 106 -6.18 -5.55 6.48
N GLU A 107 -7.23 -5.07 7.11
CA GLU A 107 -7.86 -3.79 6.75
C GLU A 107 -7.75 -2.82 7.91
N SER A 108 -7.32 -1.59 7.60
CA SER A 108 -7.19 -0.49 8.55
C SER A 108 -8.04 0.68 8.09
N VAL A 109 -8.82 1.25 9.01
CA VAL A 109 -9.63 2.45 8.78
C VAL A 109 -9.22 3.50 9.80
N ASN A 110 -8.88 4.69 9.31
CA ASN A 110 -8.42 5.80 10.12
C ASN A 110 -9.39 6.97 10.02
N THR A 111 -9.64 7.66 11.14
CA THR A 111 -10.35 8.94 11.15
C THR A 111 -9.47 10.03 11.74
N TYR A 112 -9.67 11.25 11.27
CA TYR A 112 -8.85 12.39 11.63
C TYR A 112 -9.73 13.56 12.08
N ASP A 113 -9.18 14.43 12.88
CA ASP A 113 -9.81 15.71 13.20
C ASP A 113 -9.53 16.77 12.13
N ALA A 114 -10.09 17.98 12.31
CA ALA A 114 -9.92 19.10 11.39
C ALA A 114 -8.46 19.60 11.28
N GLN A 115 -7.59 19.23 12.21
CA GLN A 115 -6.17 19.54 12.19
C GLN A 115 -5.31 18.40 11.56
N GLY A 116 -5.94 17.33 11.09
CA GLY A 116 -5.25 16.17 10.51
C GLY A 116 -4.63 15.23 11.57
N ARG A 117 -5.04 15.32 12.84
CA ARG A 117 -4.57 14.40 13.88
C ARG A 117 -5.42 13.14 13.89
N LEU A 118 -4.79 11.97 14.04
CA LEU A 118 -5.47 10.68 14.06
C LEU A 118 -6.36 10.57 15.30
N LEU A 119 -7.67 10.41 15.11
CA LEU A 119 -8.65 10.21 16.19
C LEU A 119 -8.91 8.74 16.48
N THR A 120 -9.11 7.95 15.44
CA THR A 120 -9.32 6.51 15.60
C THR A 120 -8.57 5.72 14.54
N GLN A 121 -8.16 4.52 14.91
CA GLN A 121 -7.66 3.51 14.00
C GLN A 121 -8.37 2.19 14.31
N SER A 122 -9.12 1.67 13.36
CA SER A 122 -9.74 0.35 13.42
C SER A 122 -9.00 -0.62 12.52
N VAL A 123 -8.67 -1.80 13.06
CA VAL A 123 -7.94 -2.83 12.33
C VAL A 123 -8.71 -4.14 12.39
N SER A 124 -8.95 -4.78 11.25
CA SER A 124 -9.59 -6.10 11.15
C SER A 124 -8.74 -7.06 10.34
N LEU A 125 -8.75 -8.34 10.71
CA LEU A 125 -8.08 -9.42 9.99
C LEU A 125 -9.11 -10.33 9.35
N ASN A 126 -8.99 -10.58 8.03
CA ASN A 126 -9.85 -11.48 7.24
C ASN A 126 -11.36 -11.20 7.42
N GLY A 127 -11.76 -9.93 7.55
CA GLY A 127 -13.14 -9.52 7.77
C GLY A 127 -13.70 -9.86 9.16
N GLY A 128 -12.84 -10.22 10.11
CA GLY A 128 -13.23 -10.46 11.50
C GLY A 128 -13.55 -9.17 12.26
N THR A 129 -13.83 -9.30 13.56
CA THR A 129 -14.13 -8.16 14.43
C THR A 129 -12.95 -7.19 14.49
N ALA A 130 -13.22 -5.92 14.21
CA ALA A 130 -12.22 -4.88 14.26
C ALA A 130 -11.81 -4.54 15.71
N ALA A 131 -10.51 -4.40 15.92
CA ALA A 131 -9.94 -3.77 17.10
C ALA A 131 -9.79 -2.27 16.83
N THR A 132 -10.30 -1.42 17.73
CA THR A 132 -10.25 0.04 17.54
C THR A 132 -9.42 0.69 18.64
N LEU A 133 -8.48 1.52 18.23
CA LEU A 133 -7.69 2.42 19.08
C LEU A 133 -8.25 3.83 18.93
N THR A 134 -8.40 4.54 20.05
CA THR A 134 -8.86 5.94 20.11
C THR A 134 -7.76 6.80 20.67
N TYR A 135 -7.47 7.91 20.02
CA TYR A 135 -6.40 8.84 20.41
C TYR A 135 -7.01 10.15 20.94
N ASN A 136 -6.57 10.60 22.10
CA ASN A 136 -7.03 11.82 22.75
C ASN A 136 -5.90 12.85 22.80
N TYR A 137 -6.27 14.12 22.59
CA TYR A 137 -5.30 15.22 22.55
C TYR A 137 -5.74 16.35 23.49
N ASP A 138 -4.77 17.04 24.08
CA ASP A 138 -5.01 18.27 24.81
C ASP A 138 -5.21 19.48 23.87
N ALA A 139 -5.52 20.65 24.46
CA ALA A 139 -5.73 21.89 23.71
C ALA A 139 -4.50 22.36 22.93
N LEU A 140 -3.30 21.87 23.28
CA LEU A 140 -2.04 22.16 22.58
C LEU A 140 -1.72 21.11 21.51
N GLY A 141 -2.60 20.12 21.29
CA GLY A 141 -2.40 19.06 20.31
C GLY A 141 -1.45 17.95 20.76
N ARG A 142 -1.12 17.85 22.04
CA ARG A 142 -0.28 16.78 22.57
C ARG A 142 -1.15 15.55 22.88
N LEU A 143 -0.65 14.36 22.52
CA LEU A 143 -1.34 13.09 22.83
C LEU A 143 -1.44 12.90 24.37
N THR A 144 -2.65 12.71 24.87
CA THR A 144 -2.93 12.52 26.30
C THR A 144 -3.40 11.11 26.64
N GLY A 145 -3.86 10.34 25.65
CA GLY A 145 -4.33 8.98 25.85
C GLY A 145 -4.42 8.18 24.53
N LYS A 146 -4.31 6.86 24.69
CA LYS A 146 -4.43 5.89 23.60
C LYS A 146 -5.15 4.65 24.13
#